data_5c7a060f22ea8333e7bad0a11da9cce3
#
_entry.id   5c7a060f22ea8333e7bad0a11da9cce3
#
_cell.length_a   1.000
_cell.length_b   1.000
_cell.length_c   1.000
_cell.angle_alpha   90.00
_cell.angle_beta   90.00
_cell.angle_gamma   90.00
#
_symmetry.space_group_name_H-M   'P 1'
#
loop_
_entity.id
_entity.type
_entity.pdbx_description
1 polymer ?
#
loop_
_entity_poly.entity_id
_entity_poly.type
_entity_poly.pdbx_seq_one_letter_code
_entity_poly.pdbx_strand_id
1 'polypeptide(L)'
;MDQKSFYDLLSRYENGNCTEAEKLWVDKWYHNLNSRNFKDLSSTALEEMQANTWLNINSIERKPAQALKVKRLWPKFAIAAAILVAFLIGGLYLTNYNHAKQSFIDENSGLGLISKTNDTDRPIIIALSDESTVTLKPQANIIYPKVFAVNKRMVYLKGTAFFSVSKNPKRPFYVYNQKLVVRVLGTSFWVKSSTDKLPAQVAVRTGKVQVEENQKNSLFTFAKEKLAKPILLTPNQKGVFSDHKLNKTLVSKPIPLAEAYNIPSSLSYNFKEESIKEIFKTLSEAYGIEIKSDNEQISAYTFTGDLSKKGLYEQLDLICGTISSKYYIQGTSIVVSNKN
;
A
#
# COMPACT_ATOMS: atom_id res chain seq x y z
N MET A 1 28.64 -52.24 -49.51
CA MET A 1 28.10 -51.27 -48.54
C MET A 1 28.64 -49.92 -48.96
N ASP A 2 27.79 -48.92 -49.17
CA ASP A 2 28.28 -47.59 -49.55
C ASP A 2 28.79 -46.84 -48.30
N GLN A 3 29.54 -45.75 -48.51
CA GLN A 3 30.22 -45.00 -47.46
C GLN A 3 29.23 -44.45 -46.40
N LYS A 4 28.03 -44.05 -46.82
CA LYS A 4 27.00 -43.48 -45.94
C LYS A 4 26.39 -44.54 -45.04
N SER A 5 26.06 -45.69 -45.58
CA SER A 5 25.52 -46.84 -44.83
C SER A 5 26.56 -47.39 -43.82
N PHE A 6 27.85 -47.27 -44.13
CA PHE A 6 28.92 -47.67 -43.23
C PHE A 6 29.07 -46.72 -42.02
N TYR A 7 29.01 -45.39 -42.25
CA TYR A 7 29.02 -44.41 -41.15
C TYR A 7 27.80 -44.53 -40.27
N ASP A 8 26.63 -44.79 -40.80
CA ASP A 8 25.41 -45.05 -40.05
C ASP A 8 25.54 -46.28 -39.16
N LEU A 9 26.15 -47.37 -39.70
CA LEU A 9 26.41 -48.56 -38.92
C LEU A 9 27.39 -48.32 -37.78
N LEU A 10 28.47 -47.57 -37.99
CA LEU A 10 29.45 -47.19 -36.97
C LEU A 10 28.78 -46.36 -35.83
N SER A 11 27.96 -45.36 -36.20
CA SER A 11 27.25 -44.57 -35.25
C SER A 11 26.27 -45.39 -34.39
N ARG A 12 25.57 -46.36 -34.99
CA ARG A 12 24.69 -47.29 -34.26
C ARG A 12 25.50 -48.24 -33.34
N TYR A 13 26.69 -48.66 -33.77
CA TYR A 13 27.59 -49.45 -32.97
C TYR A 13 28.07 -48.71 -31.71
N GLU A 14 28.51 -47.45 -31.87
CA GLU A 14 28.91 -46.59 -30.74
C GLU A 14 27.79 -46.36 -29.73
N ASN A 15 26.55 -46.24 -30.19
CA ASN A 15 25.39 -45.99 -29.36
C ASN A 15 24.75 -47.29 -28.82
N GLY A 16 25.34 -48.45 -29.06
CA GLY A 16 24.85 -49.75 -28.60
C GLY A 16 23.57 -50.24 -29.31
N ASN A 17 23.18 -49.65 -30.41
CA ASN A 17 21.94 -49.90 -31.16
C ASN A 17 22.16 -50.80 -32.41
N CYS A 18 23.10 -51.71 -32.36
CA CYS A 18 23.38 -52.70 -33.41
C CYS A 18 22.81 -54.06 -33.09
N THR A 19 22.42 -54.82 -34.11
CA THR A 19 22.12 -56.24 -34.00
C THR A 19 23.40 -57.03 -33.72
N GLU A 20 23.33 -58.19 -33.12
CA GLU A 20 24.50 -59.06 -32.83
C GLU A 20 25.30 -59.40 -34.10
N ALA A 21 24.63 -59.54 -35.22
CA ALA A 21 25.29 -59.81 -36.52
C ALA A 21 26.07 -58.57 -37.04
N GLU A 22 25.53 -57.36 -36.87
CA GLU A 22 26.17 -56.12 -37.23
C GLU A 22 27.37 -55.80 -36.34
N LYS A 23 27.25 -56.11 -35.03
CA LYS A 23 28.33 -55.96 -34.07
C LYS A 23 29.49 -56.87 -34.38
N LEU A 24 29.21 -58.13 -34.63
CA LEU A 24 30.22 -59.12 -35.02
C LEU A 24 30.95 -58.74 -36.31
N TRP A 25 30.26 -58.07 -37.27
CA TRP A 25 30.82 -57.59 -38.50
C TRP A 25 31.75 -56.37 -38.28
N VAL A 26 31.38 -55.41 -37.44
CA VAL A 26 32.20 -54.26 -37.08
C VAL A 26 33.42 -54.71 -36.28
N ASP A 27 33.31 -55.63 -35.33
CA ASP A 27 34.41 -56.19 -34.54
C ASP A 27 35.42 -56.89 -35.44
N LYS A 28 34.95 -57.68 -36.41
CA LYS A 28 35.80 -58.37 -37.39
C LYS A 28 36.49 -57.39 -38.31
N TRP A 29 35.85 -56.29 -38.71
CA TRP A 29 36.42 -55.22 -39.52
C TRP A 29 37.51 -54.49 -38.70
N TYR A 30 37.27 -54.18 -37.43
CA TYR A 30 38.24 -53.54 -36.54
C TYR A 30 39.48 -54.43 -36.31
N HIS A 31 39.27 -55.71 -36.17
CA HIS A 31 40.34 -56.68 -36.00
C HIS A 31 41.21 -56.82 -37.27
N ASN A 32 40.59 -56.75 -38.42
CA ASN A 32 41.30 -56.76 -39.73
C ASN A 32 42.09 -55.46 -39.97
N LEU A 33 41.65 -54.34 -39.42
CA LEU A 33 42.41 -53.09 -39.47
C LEU A 33 43.69 -53.22 -38.62
N ASN A 34 43.63 -53.86 -37.47
CA ASN A 34 44.75 -54.00 -36.58
C ASN A 34 45.76 -55.07 -37.01
N SER A 35 45.38 -55.97 -37.90
CA SER A 35 46.21 -57.05 -38.42
C SER A 35 46.96 -56.67 -39.70
N ARG A 36 46.69 -55.52 -40.34
CA ARG A 36 47.52 -54.99 -41.43
C ARG A 36 48.76 -54.37 -40.80
N ASN A 37 49.86 -55.09 -40.87
CA ASN A 37 51.17 -54.70 -40.41
C ASN A 37 51.59 -53.35 -41.04
N PHE A 38 51.62 -52.30 -40.19
CA PHE A 38 52.31 -51.02 -40.48
C PHE A 38 53.85 -51.16 -40.33
N LYS A 39 54.38 -52.39 -40.55
CA LYS A 39 55.83 -52.67 -40.30
C LYS A 39 56.78 -52.26 -41.37
N ASP A 40 56.33 -51.79 -42.54
CA ASP A 40 57.21 -51.50 -43.68
C ASP A 40 57.12 -50.07 -44.21
N LEU A 41 56.76 -49.08 -43.39
CA LEU A 41 56.93 -47.67 -43.74
C LEU A 41 58.29 -47.19 -43.18
N SER A 42 59.22 -46.77 -44.06
CA SER A 42 60.45 -46.14 -43.62
C SER A 42 60.17 -44.87 -42.81
N SER A 43 61.05 -44.56 -41.85
CA SER A 43 60.89 -43.38 -41.00
C SER A 43 60.70 -42.08 -41.82
N THR A 44 61.32 -42.00 -42.99
CA THR A 44 61.19 -40.88 -43.94
C THR A 44 59.80 -40.77 -44.58
N ALA A 45 59.16 -41.90 -44.90
CA ALA A 45 57.75 -41.89 -45.38
C ALA A 45 56.72 -41.50 -44.35
N LEU A 46 56.99 -41.81 -43.09
CA LEU A 46 56.14 -41.39 -41.94
C LEU A 46 56.23 -39.90 -41.63
N GLU A 47 57.46 -39.33 -41.74
CA GLU A 47 57.73 -37.90 -41.61
C GLU A 47 57.11 -37.10 -42.74
N GLU A 48 57.20 -37.58 -43.97
CA GLU A 48 56.51 -36.95 -45.10
C GLU A 48 55.02 -37.00 -45.04
N MET A 49 54.44 -38.08 -44.57
CA MET A 49 52.97 -38.20 -44.29
C MET A 49 52.55 -37.25 -43.20
N GLN A 50 53.31 -37.15 -42.12
CA GLN A 50 52.99 -36.22 -41.01
C GLN A 50 53.10 -34.76 -41.50
N ALA A 51 54.13 -34.40 -42.20
CA ALA A 51 54.37 -33.06 -42.76
C ALA A 51 53.23 -32.68 -43.74
N ASN A 52 52.82 -33.55 -44.62
CA ASN A 52 51.73 -33.33 -45.58
C ASN A 52 50.39 -33.27 -44.89
N THR A 53 50.18 -34.01 -43.80
CA THR A 53 48.95 -33.94 -43.00
C THR A 53 48.85 -32.60 -42.26
N TRP A 54 49.97 -32.14 -41.68
CA TRP A 54 50.05 -30.84 -41.03
C TRP A 54 49.86 -29.67 -41.99
N LEU A 55 50.42 -29.74 -43.18
CA LEU A 55 50.27 -28.74 -44.26
C LEU A 55 48.80 -28.68 -44.72
N ASN A 56 48.13 -29.84 -44.85
CA ASN A 56 46.71 -29.90 -45.22
C ASN A 56 45.77 -29.42 -44.07
N ILE A 57 46.11 -29.65 -42.81
CA ILE A 57 45.34 -29.13 -41.67
C ILE A 57 45.50 -27.61 -41.56
N ASN A 58 46.69 -27.08 -41.76
CA ASN A 58 46.95 -25.64 -41.73
C ASN A 58 46.45 -24.91 -42.97
N SER A 59 46.35 -25.57 -44.14
CA SER A 59 45.79 -24.98 -45.36
C SER A 59 44.24 -24.95 -45.39
N ILE A 60 43.57 -25.58 -44.43
CA ILE A 60 42.18 -25.28 -44.19
C ILE A 60 42.17 -23.90 -43.49
N GLU A 61 42.40 -22.84 -44.25
CA GLU A 61 42.00 -21.50 -43.83
C GLU A 61 40.56 -21.62 -43.37
N ARG A 62 40.38 -21.52 -42.05
CA ARG A 62 39.06 -21.22 -41.49
C ARG A 62 38.66 -19.88 -42.12
N LYS A 63 38.00 -19.92 -43.27
CA LYS A 63 37.25 -18.75 -43.71
C LYS A 63 36.49 -18.31 -42.47
N PRO A 64 36.77 -17.10 -41.94
CA PRO A 64 36.00 -16.66 -40.80
C PRO A 64 34.56 -16.80 -41.24
N ALA A 65 33.77 -17.61 -40.50
CA ALA A 65 32.35 -17.71 -40.74
C ALA A 65 31.90 -16.25 -40.82
N GLN A 66 31.47 -15.81 -42.01
CA GLN A 66 30.87 -14.48 -42.13
C GLN A 66 29.75 -14.50 -41.12
N ALA A 67 30.03 -13.95 -39.96
CA ALA A 67 29.03 -13.75 -38.95
C ALA A 67 27.91 -12.96 -39.66
N LEU A 68 26.86 -13.67 -40.01
CA LEU A 68 25.66 -13.03 -40.50
C LEU A 68 25.39 -11.93 -39.49
N LYS A 69 25.65 -10.67 -39.90
CA LYS A 69 25.27 -9.50 -39.09
C LYS A 69 23.78 -9.55 -39.00
N VAL A 70 23.30 -10.36 -38.07
CA VAL A 70 21.91 -10.32 -37.61
C VAL A 70 21.75 -8.90 -37.12
N LYS A 71 21.16 -8.05 -37.95
CA LYS A 71 20.76 -6.71 -37.54
C LYS A 71 19.88 -6.95 -36.30
N ARG A 72 20.45 -6.69 -35.12
CA ARG A 72 19.79 -6.85 -33.83
C ARG A 72 18.70 -5.78 -33.76
N LEU A 73 17.57 -6.07 -34.39
CA LEU A 73 16.39 -5.20 -34.37
C LEU A 73 15.71 -5.21 -32.96
N TRP A 74 16.11 -6.16 -32.11
CA TRP A 74 15.63 -6.34 -30.74
C TRP A 74 15.64 -5.08 -29.86
N PRO A 75 16.70 -4.21 -29.86
CA PRO A 75 16.64 -3.03 -28.99
C PRO A 75 15.55 -2.03 -29.41
N LYS A 76 15.24 -1.94 -30.71
CA LYS A 76 14.18 -1.05 -31.19
C LYS A 76 12.79 -1.55 -30.80
N PHE A 77 12.56 -2.85 -30.87
CA PHE A 77 11.31 -3.48 -30.42
C PHE A 77 11.21 -3.50 -28.90
N ALA A 78 12.32 -3.67 -28.16
CA ALA A 78 12.34 -3.61 -26.71
C ALA A 78 11.97 -2.21 -26.19
N ILE A 79 12.43 -1.14 -26.84
CA ILE A 79 12.07 0.24 -26.50
C ILE A 79 10.57 0.49 -26.78
N ALA A 80 10.08 0.06 -27.96
CA ALA A 80 8.66 0.19 -28.30
C ALA A 80 7.75 -0.59 -27.33
N ALA A 81 8.15 -1.81 -26.97
CA ALA A 81 7.44 -2.63 -25.98
C ALA A 81 7.46 -1.97 -24.59
N ALA A 82 8.58 -1.42 -24.15
CA ALA A 82 8.69 -0.70 -22.88
C ALA A 82 7.80 0.54 -22.84
N ILE A 83 7.71 1.30 -23.93
CA ILE A 83 6.81 2.45 -24.06
C ILE A 83 5.34 1.99 -24.00
N LEU A 84 4.96 0.93 -24.73
CA LEU A 84 3.60 0.38 -24.68
C LEU A 84 3.24 -0.12 -23.28
N VAL A 85 4.14 -0.82 -22.60
CA VAL A 85 3.93 -1.26 -21.22
C VAL A 85 3.80 -0.06 -20.27
N ALA A 86 4.62 0.98 -20.43
CA ALA A 86 4.53 2.20 -19.64
C ALA A 86 3.19 2.93 -19.90
N PHE A 87 2.71 2.99 -21.15
CA PHE A 87 1.40 3.54 -21.48
C PHE A 87 0.25 2.70 -20.92
N LEU A 88 0.35 1.38 -20.96
CA LEU A 88 -0.64 0.47 -20.37
C LEU A 88 -0.68 0.63 -18.86
N ILE A 89 0.47 0.62 -18.19
CA ILE A 89 0.56 0.82 -16.72
C ILE A 89 0.06 2.22 -16.35
N GLY A 90 0.49 3.25 -17.07
CA GLY A 90 0.03 4.64 -16.87
C GLY A 90 -1.48 4.79 -17.11
N GLY A 91 -2.01 4.18 -18.16
CA GLY A 91 -3.45 4.15 -18.45
C GLY A 91 -4.25 3.44 -17.36
N LEU A 92 -3.78 2.26 -16.91
CA LEU A 92 -4.40 1.52 -15.80
C LEU A 92 -4.33 2.31 -14.47
N TYR A 93 -3.22 3.01 -14.22
CA TYR A 93 -3.08 3.86 -13.03
C TYR A 93 -4.07 5.04 -13.06
N LEU A 94 -4.20 5.71 -14.20
CA LEU A 94 -5.13 6.83 -14.36
C LEU A 94 -6.61 6.40 -14.28
N THR A 95 -6.95 5.24 -14.83
CA THR A 95 -8.32 4.70 -14.75
C THR A 95 -8.66 4.30 -13.31
N ASN A 96 -7.75 3.64 -12.59
CA ASN A 96 -7.93 3.31 -11.17
C ASN A 96 -8.09 4.56 -10.30
N TYR A 97 -7.34 5.64 -10.59
CA TYR A 97 -7.41 6.88 -9.81
C TYR A 97 -8.80 7.54 -9.84
N ASN A 98 -9.53 7.42 -10.94
CA ASN A 98 -10.84 8.06 -11.12
C ASN A 98 -12.03 7.13 -10.85
N HIS A 99 -11.80 5.81 -10.70
CA HIS A 99 -12.89 4.83 -10.65
C HIS A 99 -13.88 5.06 -9.51
N ALA A 100 -13.40 5.30 -8.29
CA ALA A 100 -14.26 5.56 -7.13
C ALA A 100 -15.12 6.83 -7.30
N LYS A 101 -14.55 7.88 -7.90
CA LYS A 101 -15.27 9.12 -8.22
C LYS A 101 -16.32 8.86 -9.29
N GLN A 102 -15.97 8.19 -10.37
CA GLN A 102 -16.88 7.91 -11.47
C GLN A 102 -18.03 7.01 -11.01
N SER A 103 -17.75 5.95 -10.26
CA SER A 103 -18.78 5.09 -9.66
C SER A 103 -19.75 5.87 -8.76
N PHE A 104 -19.25 6.86 -7.99
CA PHE A 104 -20.10 7.72 -7.19
C PHE A 104 -21.00 8.60 -8.07
N ILE A 105 -20.46 9.18 -9.15
CA ILE A 105 -21.20 10.02 -10.10
C ILE A 105 -22.30 9.21 -10.78
N ASP A 106 -21.96 8.03 -11.29
CA ASP A 106 -22.89 7.15 -12.02
C ASP A 106 -24.05 6.70 -11.12
N GLU A 107 -23.75 6.29 -9.88
CA GLU A 107 -24.79 5.89 -8.90
C GLU A 107 -25.74 7.02 -8.50
N ASN A 108 -25.32 8.28 -8.62
CA ASN A 108 -26.07 9.45 -8.17
C ASN A 108 -26.44 10.42 -9.32
N SER A 109 -26.24 10.03 -10.58
CA SER A 109 -26.44 10.90 -11.76
C SER A 109 -27.83 11.51 -11.84
N GLY A 110 -28.88 10.79 -11.39
CA GLY A 110 -30.26 11.27 -11.35
C GLY A 110 -30.59 12.34 -10.29
N LEU A 111 -29.65 12.67 -9.39
CA LEU A 111 -29.90 13.58 -8.25
C LEU A 111 -29.45 15.03 -8.49
N GLY A 112 -29.03 15.40 -9.70
CA GLY A 112 -28.53 16.74 -10.00
C GLY A 112 -27.28 17.08 -9.18
N LEU A 113 -26.16 16.46 -9.51
CA LEU A 113 -24.89 16.62 -8.79
C LEU A 113 -24.29 18.02 -9.00
N ILE A 114 -23.80 18.60 -7.92
CA ILE A 114 -23.05 19.86 -7.87
C ILE A 114 -21.61 19.50 -7.52
N SER A 115 -20.65 20.00 -8.30
CA SER A 115 -19.22 19.92 -7.99
C SER A 115 -18.71 21.30 -7.58
N LYS A 116 -18.11 21.41 -6.39
CA LYS A 116 -17.55 22.66 -5.87
C LYS A 116 -16.09 22.46 -5.50
N THR A 117 -15.20 23.20 -6.16
CA THR A 117 -13.78 23.28 -5.82
C THR A 117 -13.51 24.55 -5.02
N ASN A 118 -12.63 24.48 -4.05
CA ASN A 118 -12.12 25.66 -3.36
C ASN A 118 -10.77 26.05 -4.00
N ASP A 119 -10.83 26.98 -4.93
CA ASP A 119 -9.65 27.51 -5.64
C ASP A 119 -9.03 28.72 -4.91
N THR A 120 -9.56 29.08 -3.72
CA THR A 120 -9.03 30.16 -2.88
C THR A 120 -7.97 29.65 -1.90
N ASP A 121 -7.24 30.57 -1.29
CA ASP A 121 -6.25 30.29 -0.23
C ASP A 121 -6.87 30.13 1.18
N ARG A 122 -8.19 30.36 1.31
CA ARG A 122 -8.93 30.31 2.58
C ARG A 122 -9.98 29.20 2.57
N PRO A 123 -10.35 28.66 3.74
CA PRO A 123 -11.46 27.71 3.82
C PRO A 123 -12.77 28.37 3.39
N ILE A 124 -13.60 27.66 2.65
CA ILE A 124 -14.97 28.08 2.30
C ILE A 124 -15.99 27.18 2.99
N ILE A 125 -17.15 27.74 3.34
CA ILE A 125 -18.25 27.00 3.97
C ILE A 125 -19.34 26.77 2.93
N ILE A 126 -19.80 25.53 2.84
CA ILE A 126 -20.89 25.08 1.97
C ILE A 126 -22.01 24.55 2.86
N ALA A 127 -23.20 25.12 2.71
CA ALA A 127 -24.42 24.59 3.32
C ALA A 127 -25.04 23.54 2.40
N LEU A 128 -25.40 22.39 2.96
CA LEU A 128 -26.06 21.30 2.26
C LEU A 128 -27.57 21.33 2.50
N SER A 129 -28.34 20.60 1.70
CA SER A 129 -29.83 20.59 1.74
C SER A 129 -30.44 19.96 3.00
N ASP A 130 -29.62 19.37 3.86
CA ASP A 130 -30.00 18.74 5.14
C ASP A 130 -29.56 19.57 6.36
N GLU A 131 -29.22 20.83 6.17
CA GLU A 131 -28.66 21.76 7.17
C GLU A 131 -27.26 21.37 7.68
N SER A 132 -26.64 20.35 7.09
CA SER A 132 -25.24 20.06 7.34
C SER A 132 -24.34 21.12 6.68
N THR A 133 -23.19 21.37 7.29
CA THR A 133 -22.20 22.28 6.73
C THR A 133 -20.86 21.57 6.46
N VAL A 134 -20.19 22.00 5.39
CA VAL A 134 -18.87 21.52 5.01
C VAL A 134 -17.92 22.69 4.91
N THR A 135 -16.88 22.70 5.73
CA THR A 135 -15.77 23.65 5.61
C THR A 135 -14.68 23.03 4.72
N LEU A 136 -14.63 23.46 3.48
CA LEU A 136 -13.73 22.95 2.46
C LEU A 136 -12.39 23.70 2.50
N LYS A 137 -11.28 23.00 2.71
CA LYS A 137 -9.93 23.59 2.71
C LYS A 137 -9.49 23.98 1.30
N PRO A 138 -8.48 24.87 1.14
CA PRO A 138 -7.88 25.17 -0.16
C PRO A 138 -7.55 23.91 -0.97
N GLN A 139 -7.75 23.98 -2.29
CA GLN A 139 -7.50 22.90 -3.26
C GLN A 139 -8.35 21.62 -3.04
N ALA A 140 -9.35 21.66 -2.17
CA ALA A 140 -10.28 20.55 -2.01
C ALA A 140 -11.49 20.69 -2.93
N ASN A 141 -12.04 19.55 -3.35
CA ASN A 141 -13.25 19.48 -4.17
C ASN A 141 -14.27 18.55 -3.48
N ILE A 142 -15.54 18.98 -3.52
CA ILE A 142 -16.66 18.18 -3.05
C ILE A 142 -17.70 18.04 -4.15
N ILE A 143 -18.27 16.83 -4.28
CA ILE A 143 -19.39 16.53 -5.17
C ILE A 143 -20.56 16.09 -4.29
N TYR A 144 -21.71 16.72 -4.44
CA TYR A 144 -22.90 16.43 -3.66
C TYR A 144 -24.17 16.69 -4.49
N PRO A 145 -25.28 16.02 -4.19
CA PRO A 145 -26.53 16.26 -4.88
C PRO A 145 -27.19 17.56 -4.40
N LYS A 146 -27.92 18.24 -5.30
CA LYS A 146 -28.71 19.44 -4.95
C LYS A 146 -29.72 19.11 -3.82
N VAL A 147 -30.33 17.93 -3.88
CA VAL A 147 -31.20 17.38 -2.83
C VAL A 147 -30.79 15.94 -2.57
N PHE A 148 -30.60 15.58 -1.32
CA PHE A 148 -30.22 14.22 -0.95
C PHE A 148 -31.37 13.22 -1.16
N ALA A 149 -31.06 11.98 -1.46
CA ALA A 149 -32.03 10.88 -1.54
C ALA A 149 -32.75 10.64 -0.20
N VAL A 150 -33.92 10.03 -0.21
CA VAL A 150 -34.78 9.86 0.97
C VAL A 150 -34.12 9.02 2.06
N ASN A 151 -33.35 8.00 1.71
CA ASN A 151 -32.83 7.01 2.64
C ASN A 151 -31.36 7.22 3.04
N LYS A 152 -30.60 8.06 2.33
CA LYS A 152 -29.17 8.30 2.57
C LYS A 152 -28.74 9.69 2.08
N ARG A 153 -27.69 10.22 2.69
CA ARG A 153 -27.06 11.49 2.33
C ARG A 153 -25.63 11.19 1.92
N MET A 154 -25.26 11.43 0.66
CA MET A 154 -23.98 11.03 0.15
C MET A 154 -23.24 12.18 -0.50
N VAL A 155 -21.93 12.29 -0.22
CA VAL A 155 -21.02 13.25 -0.83
C VAL A 155 -19.72 12.55 -1.20
N TYR A 156 -19.03 13.06 -2.24
CA TYR A 156 -17.67 12.62 -2.59
C TYR A 156 -16.69 13.76 -2.32
N LEU A 157 -15.59 13.47 -1.60
CA LEU A 157 -14.56 14.42 -1.23
C LEU A 157 -13.20 14.06 -1.85
N LYS A 158 -12.55 15.05 -2.48
CA LYS A 158 -11.13 15.05 -2.80
C LYS A 158 -10.47 16.19 -2.01
N GLY A 159 -9.39 15.89 -1.29
CA GLY A 159 -8.71 16.88 -0.44
C GLY A 159 -9.14 16.83 1.01
N THR A 160 -9.20 17.97 1.68
CA THR A 160 -9.45 18.06 3.13
C THR A 160 -10.71 18.90 3.41
N ALA A 161 -11.61 18.37 4.25
CA ALA A 161 -12.77 19.10 4.71
C ALA A 161 -13.14 18.75 6.15
N PHE A 162 -13.77 19.72 6.82
CA PHE A 162 -14.47 19.52 8.10
C PHE A 162 -15.97 19.45 7.81
N PHE A 163 -16.61 18.43 8.35
CA PHE A 163 -18.05 18.20 8.27
C PHE A 163 -18.71 18.47 9.61
N SER A 164 -19.76 19.27 9.63
CA SER A 164 -20.69 19.37 10.75
C SER A 164 -22.04 18.86 10.28
N VAL A 165 -22.32 17.59 10.56
CA VAL A 165 -23.48 16.86 10.01
C VAL A 165 -24.65 16.93 10.96
N SER A 166 -25.81 17.38 10.46
CA SER A 166 -27.08 17.43 11.19
C SER A 166 -27.52 16.03 11.62
N LYS A 167 -27.96 15.90 12.88
CA LYS A 167 -28.32 14.62 13.49
C LYS A 167 -29.58 14.04 12.85
N ASN A 168 -29.43 12.90 12.17
CA ASN A 168 -30.56 12.15 11.61
C ASN A 168 -30.23 10.65 11.57
N PRO A 169 -30.56 9.88 12.62
CA PRO A 169 -30.26 8.45 12.69
C PRO A 169 -30.97 7.60 11.63
N LYS A 170 -32.13 8.04 11.14
CA LYS A 170 -32.91 7.33 10.12
C LYS A 170 -32.34 7.52 8.71
N ARG A 171 -31.46 8.52 8.51
CA ARG A 171 -30.92 8.89 7.21
C ARG A 171 -29.41 9.11 7.32
N PRO A 172 -28.60 8.03 7.29
CA PRO A 172 -27.15 8.11 7.45
C PRO A 172 -26.49 9.04 6.44
N PHE A 173 -25.40 9.69 6.85
CA PHE A 173 -24.58 10.53 5.99
C PHE A 173 -23.28 9.79 5.65
N TYR A 174 -22.91 9.77 4.37
CA TYR A 174 -21.72 9.10 3.85
C TYR A 174 -20.79 10.08 3.17
N VAL A 175 -19.52 10.08 3.55
CA VAL A 175 -18.46 10.75 2.82
C VAL A 175 -17.62 9.71 2.12
N TYR A 176 -17.67 9.71 0.82
CA TYR A 176 -16.81 8.87 -0.03
C TYR A 176 -15.56 9.65 -0.40
N ASN A 177 -14.44 9.00 -0.38
CA ASN A 177 -13.23 9.45 -1.07
C ASN A 177 -12.59 8.27 -1.81
N GLN A 178 -11.43 8.49 -2.42
CA GLN A 178 -10.76 7.44 -3.18
C GLN A 178 -10.50 6.17 -2.36
N LYS A 179 -10.13 6.29 -1.08
CA LYS A 179 -9.67 5.17 -0.23
C LYS A 179 -10.66 4.77 0.86
N LEU A 180 -11.51 5.67 1.30
CA LEU A 180 -12.35 5.48 2.46
C LEU A 180 -13.83 5.79 2.18
N VAL A 181 -14.68 5.11 2.91
CA VAL A 181 -16.09 5.47 3.13
C VAL A 181 -16.28 5.77 4.61
N VAL A 182 -16.80 6.95 4.90
CA VAL A 182 -17.06 7.43 6.26
C VAL A 182 -18.56 7.53 6.45
N ARG A 183 -19.11 6.83 7.43
CA ARG A 183 -20.54 6.81 7.77
C ARG A 183 -20.78 7.46 9.11
N VAL A 184 -21.76 8.38 9.17
CA VAL A 184 -22.16 9.08 10.39
C VAL A 184 -23.68 9.27 10.49
N LEU A 185 -24.18 9.58 11.69
CA LEU A 185 -25.59 9.86 11.93
C LEU A 185 -25.87 11.30 12.39
N GLY A 186 -24.83 12.05 12.75
CA GLY A 186 -24.89 13.42 13.26
C GLY A 186 -23.66 13.69 14.10
N THR A 187 -22.60 14.19 13.47
CA THR A 187 -21.25 14.25 14.02
C THR A 187 -20.48 15.42 13.40
N SER A 188 -19.47 15.88 14.14
CA SER A 188 -18.49 16.83 13.61
C SER A 188 -17.13 16.15 13.48
N PHE A 189 -16.56 16.15 12.30
CA PHE A 189 -15.32 15.40 12.01
C PHE A 189 -14.56 15.95 10.82
N TRP A 190 -13.27 15.68 10.80
CA TRP A 190 -12.38 15.96 9.67
C TRP A 190 -12.22 14.73 8.79
N VAL A 191 -12.18 14.95 7.47
CA VAL A 191 -11.74 13.94 6.50
C VAL A 191 -10.62 14.56 5.68
N LYS A 192 -9.53 13.81 5.55
CA LYS A 192 -8.39 14.13 4.70
C LYS A 192 -8.19 12.99 3.72
N SER A 193 -8.33 13.25 2.44
CA SER A 193 -8.03 12.27 1.39
C SER A 193 -6.53 11.96 1.37
N SER A 194 -6.17 10.77 0.93
CA SER A 194 -4.76 10.42 0.68
C SER A 194 -4.17 11.29 -0.42
N THR A 195 -2.88 11.55 -0.28
CA THR A 195 -2.01 12.09 -1.32
C THR A 195 -0.83 11.14 -1.49
N ASP A 196 0.02 11.34 -2.50
CA ASP A 196 1.21 10.51 -2.72
C ASP A 196 2.15 10.47 -1.50
N LYS A 197 2.09 11.52 -0.65
CA LYS A 197 2.96 11.67 0.53
C LYS A 197 2.26 11.38 1.86
N LEU A 198 0.94 11.39 1.91
CA LEU A 198 0.20 11.34 3.17
C LEU A 198 -0.97 10.37 3.09
N PRO A 199 -1.17 9.53 4.13
CA PRO A 199 -2.30 8.59 4.20
C PRO A 199 -3.64 9.33 4.35
N ALA A 200 -4.72 8.63 3.98
CA ALA A 200 -6.07 9.12 4.26
C ALA A 200 -6.34 9.09 5.77
N GLN A 201 -7.01 10.12 6.29
CA GLN A 201 -7.28 10.28 7.72
C GLN A 201 -8.69 10.75 7.98
N VAL A 202 -9.26 10.29 9.08
CA VAL A 202 -10.54 10.75 9.63
C VAL A 202 -10.34 11.05 11.11
N ALA A 203 -10.69 12.24 11.58
CA ALA A 203 -10.54 12.65 12.99
C ALA A 203 -11.87 13.18 13.52
N VAL A 204 -12.29 12.71 14.67
CA VAL A 204 -13.60 13.00 15.25
C VAL A 204 -13.51 14.12 16.28
N ARG A 205 -14.39 15.12 16.14
CA ARG A 205 -14.60 16.16 17.12
C ARG A 205 -15.79 15.82 18.06
N THR A 206 -16.93 15.43 17.47
CA THR A 206 -18.14 15.05 18.23
C THR A 206 -18.80 13.83 17.62
N GLY A 207 -19.49 13.04 18.42
CA GLY A 207 -20.30 11.91 17.98
C GLY A 207 -19.49 10.64 17.69
N LYS A 208 -20.03 9.77 16.84
CA LYS A 208 -19.40 8.49 16.45
C LYS A 208 -19.28 8.40 14.93
N VAL A 209 -18.14 7.98 14.46
CA VAL A 209 -17.80 7.87 13.03
C VAL A 209 -17.35 6.47 12.70
N GLN A 210 -18.06 5.79 11.81
CA GLN A 210 -17.62 4.52 11.24
C GLN A 210 -16.78 4.81 10.01
N VAL A 211 -15.61 4.18 9.90
CA VAL A 211 -14.69 4.30 8.77
C VAL A 211 -14.42 2.92 8.21
N GLU A 212 -14.53 2.78 6.91
CA GLU A 212 -14.23 1.55 6.17
C GLU A 212 -13.44 1.85 4.90
N GLU A 213 -12.76 0.86 4.36
CA GLU A 213 -12.07 0.95 3.08
C GLU A 213 -13.08 1.02 1.93
N ASN A 214 -12.83 1.91 0.94
CA ASN A 214 -13.68 2.03 -0.22
C ASN A 214 -13.41 0.91 -1.22
N GLN A 215 -14.30 -0.07 -1.27
CA GLN A 215 -14.22 -1.24 -2.14
C GLN A 215 -14.31 -0.90 -3.64
N LYS A 216 -14.94 0.22 -3.99
CA LYS A 216 -15.14 0.65 -5.39
C LYS A 216 -13.85 1.14 -6.07
N ASN A 217 -12.72 1.05 -5.39
CA ASN A 217 -11.44 1.54 -5.90
C ASN A 217 -10.61 0.44 -6.62
N SER A 218 -11.06 -0.81 -6.66
CA SER A 218 -10.34 -1.91 -7.32
C SER A 218 -11.05 -2.34 -8.60
N LEU A 219 -10.38 -2.17 -9.75
CA LEU A 219 -10.82 -2.72 -11.04
C LEU A 219 -10.59 -4.25 -11.12
N PHE A 220 -9.68 -4.79 -10.30
CA PHE A 220 -9.30 -6.19 -10.31
C PHE A 220 -9.73 -6.87 -9.01
N THR A 221 -10.96 -7.35 -8.97
CA THR A 221 -11.49 -8.19 -7.88
C THR A 221 -10.98 -9.65 -7.92
N PHE A 222 -9.96 -9.96 -8.72
CA PHE A 222 -9.43 -11.32 -8.84
C PHE A 222 -8.65 -11.81 -7.64
N ALA A 223 -8.07 -10.91 -6.83
CA ALA A 223 -7.55 -11.24 -5.53
C ALA A 223 -8.56 -10.75 -4.49
N LYS A 224 -9.13 -11.63 -3.68
CA LYS A 224 -9.78 -11.28 -2.41
C LYS A 224 -8.72 -10.70 -1.46
N GLU A 225 -8.21 -9.51 -1.76
CA GLU A 225 -7.42 -8.77 -0.79
C GLU A 225 -8.31 -8.57 0.44
N LYS A 226 -7.77 -8.95 1.58
CA LYS A 226 -8.48 -8.85 2.86
C LYS A 226 -8.67 -7.37 3.17
N LEU A 227 -9.85 -6.85 2.90
CA LEU A 227 -10.21 -5.47 3.19
C LEU A 227 -9.91 -5.12 4.65
N ALA A 228 -9.53 -3.87 4.88
CA ALA A 228 -9.36 -3.36 6.22
C ALA A 228 -10.66 -3.51 7.01
N LYS A 229 -10.57 -4.05 8.24
CA LYS A 229 -11.73 -4.15 9.12
C LYS A 229 -12.28 -2.74 9.41
N PRO A 230 -13.60 -2.53 9.33
CA PRO A 230 -14.21 -1.26 9.70
C PRO A 230 -13.84 -0.88 11.15
N ILE A 231 -13.59 0.41 11.36
CA ILE A 231 -13.32 0.94 12.69
C ILE A 231 -14.40 1.95 13.10
N LEU A 232 -14.68 2.01 14.41
CA LEU A 232 -15.52 3.03 15.01
C LEU A 232 -14.62 4.00 15.78
N LEU A 233 -14.74 5.29 15.46
CA LEU A 233 -14.03 6.40 16.11
C LEU A 233 -15.00 7.18 16.99
N THR A 234 -14.51 7.63 18.14
CA THR A 234 -15.17 8.53 19.08
C THR A 234 -14.42 9.86 19.17
N PRO A 235 -14.89 10.87 19.90
CA PRO A 235 -14.21 12.16 20.03
C PRO A 235 -12.75 11.99 20.43
N ASN A 236 -11.91 12.90 19.91
CA ASN A 236 -10.45 12.91 20.08
C ASN A 236 -9.70 11.70 19.47
N GLN A 237 -10.40 10.81 18.77
CA GLN A 237 -9.79 9.70 18.05
C GLN A 237 -9.60 10.03 16.56
N LYS A 238 -8.56 9.44 15.98
CA LYS A 238 -8.19 9.54 14.58
C LYS A 238 -7.98 8.16 13.99
N GLY A 239 -8.58 7.91 12.83
CA GLY A 239 -8.29 6.75 11.96
C GLY A 239 -7.30 7.15 10.87
N VAL A 240 -6.30 6.32 10.64
CA VAL A 240 -5.29 6.48 9.58
C VAL A 240 -5.33 5.24 8.70
N PHE A 241 -5.50 5.44 7.39
CA PHE A 241 -5.51 4.36 6.41
C PHE A 241 -4.19 4.34 5.64
N SER A 242 -3.42 3.28 5.83
CA SER A 242 -2.21 2.98 5.09
C SER A 242 -2.09 1.47 4.88
N ASP A 243 -1.54 1.05 3.75
CA ASP A 243 -1.22 -0.35 3.44
C ASP A 243 -2.40 -1.31 3.72
N HIS A 244 -3.60 -0.95 3.25
CA HIS A 244 -4.85 -1.70 3.46
C HIS A 244 -5.18 -1.98 4.95
N LYS A 245 -4.70 -1.10 5.85
CA LYS A 245 -5.01 -1.16 7.29
C LYS A 245 -5.60 0.16 7.77
N LEU A 246 -6.59 0.03 8.64
CA LEU A 246 -7.18 1.14 9.38
C LEU A 246 -6.70 1.09 10.82
N ASN A 247 -5.80 2.00 11.19
CA ASN A 247 -5.25 2.12 12.53
C ASN A 247 -5.94 3.24 13.30
N LYS A 248 -6.32 2.98 14.55
CA LYS A 248 -6.87 4.00 15.45
C LYS A 248 -5.77 4.57 16.35
N THR A 249 -5.78 5.89 16.52
CA THR A 249 -4.91 6.60 17.46
C THR A 249 -5.60 7.88 17.94
N LEU A 250 -4.96 8.62 18.81
CA LEU A 250 -5.45 9.92 19.28
C LEU A 250 -5.08 11.05 18.31
N VAL A 251 -5.86 12.12 18.35
CA VAL A 251 -5.53 13.36 17.62
C VAL A 251 -4.34 14.05 18.29
N SER A 252 -3.61 14.88 17.52
CA SER A 252 -2.45 15.62 18.03
C SER A 252 -2.79 16.75 19.01
N LYS A 253 -4.02 17.22 18.99
CA LYS A 253 -4.52 18.28 19.89
C LYS A 253 -5.92 17.88 20.36
N PRO A 254 -6.05 17.05 21.40
CA PRO A 254 -7.35 16.73 21.98
C PRO A 254 -8.01 17.98 22.57
N ILE A 255 -9.31 18.06 22.45
CA ILE A 255 -10.11 19.14 23.04
C ILE A 255 -11.08 18.56 24.07
N PRO A 256 -11.42 19.26 25.17
CA PRO A 256 -12.41 18.83 26.12
C PRO A 256 -13.76 18.56 25.45
N LEU A 257 -14.48 17.54 25.87
CA LEU A 257 -15.80 17.20 25.32
C LEU A 257 -16.79 18.34 25.48
N ALA A 258 -16.77 19.03 26.63
CA ALA A 258 -17.61 20.20 26.85
C ALA A 258 -17.39 21.29 25.79
N GLU A 259 -16.13 21.59 25.42
CA GLU A 259 -15.80 22.51 24.34
C GLU A 259 -16.22 21.95 22.96
N ALA A 260 -15.99 20.66 22.72
CA ALA A 260 -16.35 20.02 21.47
C ALA A 260 -17.85 20.10 21.18
N TYR A 261 -18.68 19.90 22.22
CA TYR A 261 -20.14 19.92 22.13
C TYR A 261 -20.76 21.29 22.43
N ASN A 262 -19.94 22.31 22.75
CA ASN A 262 -20.37 23.65 23.13
C ASN A 262 -21.38 23.62 24.31
N ILE A 263 -21.05 22.88 25.38
CA ILE A 263 -21.83 22.76 26.61
C ILE A 263 -20.98 23.24 27.79
N PRO A 264 -21.60 23.73 28.88
CA PRO A 264 -20.87 24.07 30.09
C PRO A 264 -20.11 22.88 30.67
N SER A 265 -18.89 23.13 31.16
CA SER A 265 -18.11 22.12 31.91
C SER A 265 -18.30 22.35 33.40
N SER A 266 -18.58 21.27 34.11
CA SER A 266 -18.56 21.26 35.59
C SER A 266 -17.21 20.79 36.16
N LEU A 267 -16.28 20.36 35.28
CA LEU A 267 -15.01 19.85 35.73
C LEU A 267 -14.02 21.00 35.99
N SER A 268 -13.34 20.92 37.13
CA SER A 268 -12.25 21.82 37.49
C SER A 268 -10.91 21.18 37.16
N TYR A 269 -9.99 21.98 36.69
CA TYR A 269 -8.59 21.58 36.47
C TYR A 269 -7.64 22.23 37.50
N ASN A 270 -8.19 22.81 38.59
CA ASN A 270 -7.45 23.30 39.70
C ASN A 270 -7.46 22.25 40.82
N PHE A 271 -6.33 21.59 41.02
CA PHE A 271 -6.16 20.48 41.96
C PHE A 271 -5.42 20.93 43.19
N LYS A 272 -5.82 20.45 44.37
CA LYS A 272 -5.20 20.71 45.64
C LYS A 272 -5.01 19.42 46.41
N GLU A 273 -3.81 18.91 46.50
CA GLU A 273 -3.45 17.62 47.10
C GLU A 273 -4.30 16.44 46.59
N GLU A 274 -4.68 16.56 45.30
CA GLU A 274 -5.51 15.56 44.65
C GLU A 274 -4.68 14.34 44.19
N SER A 275 -5.22 13.13 44.38
CA SER A 275 -4.52 11.93 43.93
C SER A 275 -4.40 11.87 42.41
N ILE A 276 -3.28 11.38 41.92
CA ILE A 276 -3.04 11.21 40.46
C ILE A 276 -4.15 10.33 39.83
N LYS A 277 -4.64 9.36 40.56
CA LYS A 277 -5.78 8.51 40.12
C LYS A 277 -7.03 9.34 39.82
N GLU A 278 -7.43 10.22 40.70
CA GLU A 278 -8.62 11.06 40.50
C GLU A 278 -8.39 12.13 39.44
N ILE A 279 -7.16 12.65 39.33
CA ILE A 279 -6.79 13.57 38.24
C ILE A 279 -6.90 12.87 36.88
N PHE A 280 -6.34 11.66 36.72
CA PHE A 280 -6.44 10.92 35.46
C PHE A 280 -7.88 10.57 35.15
N LYS A 281 -8.70 10.25 36.12
CA LYS A 281 -10.15 10.03 35.94
C LYS A 281 -10.84 11.32 35.45
N THR A 282 -10.59 12.46 36.09
CA THR A 282 -11.12 13.77 35.68
C THR A 282 -10.71 14.13 34.25
N LEU A 283 -9.44 13.95 33.89
CA LEU A 283 -8.96 14.19 32.54
C LEU A 283 -9.56 13.19 31.54
N SER A 284 -9.69 11.92 31.93
CA SER A 284 -10.32 10.91 31.07
C SER A 284 -11.78 11.25 30.76
N GLU A 285 -12.54 11.68 31.74
CA GLU A 285 -13.94 12.13 31.58
C GLU A 285 -14.00 13.42 30.74
N ALA A 286 -13.11 14.37 31.00
CA ALA A 286 -13.08 15.63 30.28
C ALA A 286 -12.79 15.49 28.79
N TYR A 287 -11.90 14.59 28.40
CA TYR A 287 -11.45 14.42 27.01
C TYR A 287 -12.04 13.18 26.31
N GLY A 288 -12.71 12.29 27.06
CA GLY A 288 -13.18 11.01 26.51
C GLY A 288 -12.05 10.09 26.08
N ILE A 289 -10.90 10.19 26.70
CA ILE A 289 -9.68 9.41 26.44
C ILE A 289 -9.33 8.64 27.70
N GLU A 290 -9.15 7.33 27.62
CA GLU A 290 -8.69 6.53 28.74
C GLU A 290 -7.23 6.93 29.10
N ILE A 291 -7.02 7.38 30.33
CA ILE A 291 -5.70 7.67 30.90
C ILE A 291 -5.51 6.74 32.09
N LYS A 292 -4.49 5.90 32.03
CA LYS A 292 -4.19 4.93 33.07
C LYS A 292 -2.70 4.90 33.40
N SER A 293 -2.40 4.47 34.61
CA SER A 293 -1.04 4.15 35.05
C SER A 293 -0.78 2.66 34.87
N ASP A 294 0.41 2.29 34.48
CA ASP A 294 0.89 0.89 34.47
C ASP A 294 1.44 0.47 35.83
N ASN A 295 1.53 1.39 36.81
CA ASN A 295 2.02 1.16 38.15
C ASN A 295 1.07 1.79 39.20
N GLU A 296 0.63 0.99 40.17
CA GLU A 296 -0.23 1.46 41.27
C GLU A 296 0.43 2.54 42.13
N GLN A 297 1.77 2.55 42.29
CA GLN A 297 2.49 3.55 43.04
C GLN A 297 2.31 4.94 42.44
N ILE A 298 2.28 5.09 41.12
CA ILE A 298 2.00 6.37 40.45
C ILE A 298 0.66 6.93 40.87
N SER A 299 -0.34 6.05 40.94
CA SER A 299 -1.72 6.44 41.29
C SER A 299 -1.88 7.01 42.71
N ALA A 300 -0.94 6.70 43.60
CA ALA A 300 -0.95 7.15 45.00
C ALA A 300 -0.31 8.53 45.20
N TYR A 301 0.49 9.04 44.26
CA TYR A 301 1.02 10.39 44.35
C TYR A 301 -0.09 11.44 44.34
N THR A 302 0.17 12.59 44.94
CA THR A 302 -0.71 13.76 44.92
C THR A 302 -0.13 14.88 44.09
N PHE A 303 -0.99 15.71 43.54
CA PHE A 303 -0.61 16.89 42.76
C PHE A 303 -1.39 18.12 43.23
N THR A 304 -0.73 19.24 43.26
CA THR A 304 -1.33 20.56 43.51
C THR A 304 -0.93 21.49 42.35
N GLY A 305 -1.93 22.08 41.70
CA GLY A 305 -1.69 23.03 40.59
C GLY A 305 -2.91 23.33 39.78
N ASP A 306 -2.88 24.43 39.03
CA ASP A 306 -3.93 24.83 38.08
C ASP A 306 -3.50 24.50 36.66
N LEU A 307 -4.25 23.60 36.05
CA LEU A 307 -4.07 23.12 34.67
C LEU A 307 -5.11 23.66 33.68
N SER A 308 -5.97 24.59 34.09
CA SER A 308 -7.16 25.06 33.35
C SER A 308 -6.85 25.65 31.98
N LYS A 309 -5.67 26.28 31.78
CA LYS A 309 -5.30 26.95 30.52
C LYS A 309 -4.42 26.10 29.59
N LYS A 310 -4.31 24.82 29.86
CA LYS A 310 -3.40 23.92 29.15
C LYS A 310 -4.16 22.83 28.40
N GLY A 311 -3.63 22.42 27.25
CA GLY A 311 -4.15 21.27 26.52
C GLY A 311 -3.77 19.95 27.21
N LEU A 312 -4.48 18.84 26.89
CA LEU A 312 -4.29 17.55 27.55
C LEU A 312 -2.83 17.11 27.65
N TYR A 313 -2.08 17.20 26.58
CA TYR A 313 -0.68 16.74 26.58
C TYR A 313 0.21 17.64 27.44
N GLU A 314 -0.01 18.94 27.43
CA GLU A 314 0.70 19.88 28.34
C GLU A 314 0.35 19.64 29.81
N GLN A 315 -0.92 19.29 30.10
CA GLN A 315 -1.36 18.91 31.46
C GLN A 315 -0.62 17.64 31.90
N LEU A 316 -0.54 16.63 31.04
CA LEU A 316 0.16 15.38 31.31
C LEU A 316 1.69 15.60 31.46
N ASP A 317 2.29 16.45 30.62
CA ASP A 317 3.72 16.79 30.74
C ASP A 317 4.05 17.37 32.11
N LEU A 318 3.21 18.29 32.64
CA LEU A 318 3.39 18.88 33.95
C LEU A 318 3.20 17.85 35.07
N ILE A 319 2.11 17.05 35.02
CA ILE A 319 1.84 16.02 36.02
C ILE A 319 3.01 15.02 36.04
N CYS A 320 3.36 14.46 34.88
CA CYS A 320 4.42 13.47 34.77
C CYS A 320 5.79 14.02 35.19
N GLY A 321 6.02 15.32 34.93
CA GLY A 321 7.26 16.01 35.39
C GLY A 321 7.38 16.06 36.91
N THR A 322 6.27 16.31 37.65
CA THR A 322 6.29 16.37 39.13
C THR A 322 6.45 15.00 39.78
N ILE A 323 5.98 13.93 39.17
CA ILE A 323 6.04 12.57 39.71
C ILE A 323 7.13 11.71 39.07
N SER A 324 8.10 12.33 38.36
CA SER A 324 9.21 11.65 37.67
C SER A 324 8.76 10.49 36.76
N SER A 325 7.64 10.68 36.07
CA SER A 325 7.05 9.71 35.13
C SER A 325 7.08 10.21 33.70
N LYS A 326 6.69 9.36 32.78
CA LYS A 326 6.47 9.67 31.35
C LYS A 326 5.16 9.05 30.89
N TYR A 327 4.59 9.55 29.80
CA TYR A 327 3.43 8.90 29.20
C TYR A 327 3.70 8.55 27.73
N TYR A 328 2.93 7.60 27.22
CA TYR A 328 2.91 7.24 25.80
C TYR A 328 1.49 6.90 25.36
N ILE A 329 1.27 7.04 24.05
CA ILE A 329 -0.04 6.71 23.45
C ILE A 329 -0.02 5.24 23.01
N GLN A 330 -0.96 4.46 23.54
CA GLN A 330 -1.17 3.07 23.18
C GLN A 330 -2.55 2.92 22.49
N GLY A 331 -2.56 2.94 21.14
CA GLY A 331 -3.81 2.95 20.39
C GLY A 331 -4.62 4.22 20.65
N THR A 332 -5.73 4.10 21.40
CA THR A 332 -6.63 5.22 21.77
C THR A 332 -6.61 5.52 23.27
N SER A 333 -5.66 5.02 23.99
CA SER A 333 -5.46 5.26 25.43
C SER A 333 -4.09 5.92 25.68
N ILE A 334 -3.93 6.57 26.81
CA ILE A 334 -2.69 7.13 27.31
C ILE A 334 -2.26 6.30 28.51
N VAL A 335 -1.01 5.82 28.49
CA VAL A 335 -0.44 5.03 29.58
C VAL A 335 0.70 5.83 30.19
N VAL A 336 0.64 6.01 31.52
CA VAL A 336 1.68 6.70 32.31
C VAL A 336 2.54 5.65 33.00
N SER A 337 3.85 5.76 32.87
CA SER A 337 4.85 4.84 33.41
C SER A 337 5.98 5.58 34.10
N ASN A 338 6.70 4.90 34.99
CA ASN A 338 7.90 5.45 35.59
C ASN A 338 8.94 5.83 34.52
N LYS A 339 9.71 6.88 34.77
CA LYS A 339 10.95 7.13 34.01
C LYS A 339 11.96 6.08 34.44
N ASN A 340 12.28 5.13 33.57
CA ASN A 340 13.48 4.32 33.72
C ASN A 340 14.70 5.15 33.42
#